data_7c724eb64b9c79f99e02755cb45c83a0
#
_entry.id   7c724eb64b9c79f99e02755cb45c83a0
#
_cell.length_a   1.000
_cell.length_b   1.000
_cell.length_c   1.000
_cell.angle_alpha   90.00
_cell.angle_beta   90.00
_cell.angle_gamma   90.00
#
_symmetry.space_group_name_H-M   'P 1'
#
loop_
_entity.id
_entity.type
_entity.pdbx_description
1 polymer ?
#
loop_
_entity_poly.entity_id
_entity_poly.type
_entity_poly.pdbx_seq_one_letter_code
_entity_poly.pdbx_strand_id
1 'polypeptide(L)'
;MKRQAWYLFLSVSLVILIVCGLSYWAFCQAMRAETNVRYSGMQSVISLQLGKTISGMEMSATNVFNEVEKHLDSPEAVIHALESESNLNPDVRGYFAAFEPNYFKEKGTWFEPYVHHTDSSKFEMTQVGSARHDYTKSPWYVRAKNIKMAFWSDPYYYYDGTNISGHYSTFVKPVFDANNNLACVCGADITFEWLGSELERINNGCRNSQQVNKYRLMRALDFYSMVLHKDGTCLIHPEDKNLPITDNKMLADLDQHNTGFVEMDVAGVPSMVFYGPIDGIDWAVAVVTPLSDLQKPFTYMAIALALLALISMIVTFVICRRI
;
A
#
# COMPACT_ATOMS: atom_id res chain seq x y z
N MET A 1 -8.86 -53.54 -38.68
CA MET A 1 -9.63 -53.40 -37.43
C MET A 1 -11.08 -53.80 -37.67
N LYS A 2 -11.65 -54.73 -36.91
CA LYS A 2 -13.07 -55.14 -37.03
C LYS A 2 -13.96 -53.90 -36.66
N ARG A 3 -15.13 -53.80 -37.23
CA ARG A 3 -16.08 -52.68 -37.01
C ARG A 3 -16.38 -52.42 -35.51
N GLN A 4 -16.46 -53.46 -34.71
CA GLN A 4 -16.67 -53.42 -33.26
C GLN A 4 -15.50 -52.80 -32.52
N ALA A 5 -14.25 -53.15 -32.87
CA ALA A 5 -13.04 -52.59 -32.27
C ALA A 5 -12.91 -51.07 -32.56
N TRP A 6 -13.40 -50.63 -33.72
CA TRP A 6 -13.44 -49.20 -34.05
C TRP A 6 -14.44 -48.41 -33.20
N TYR A 7 -15.64 -48.97 -32.96
CA TYR A 7 -16.61 -48.33 -32.07
C TYR A 7 -16.11 -48.28 -30.63
N LEU A 8 -15.46 -49.34 -30.15
CA LEU A 8 -14.84 -49.34 -28.82
C LEU A 8 -13.75 -48.27 -28.69
N PHE A 9 -12.86 -48.15 -29.68
CA PHE A 9 -11.84 -47.11 -29.71
C PHE A 9 -12.45 -45.70 -29.64
N LEU A 10 -13.46 -45.40 -30.47
CA LEU A 10 -14.12 -44.10 -30.47
C LEU A 10 -14.81 -43.79 -29.14
N SER A 11 -15.53 -44.75 -28.56
CA SER A 11 -16.23 -44.55 -27.30
C SER A 11 -15.28 -44.31 -26.14
N VAL A 12 -14.17 -45.06 -26.02
CA VAL A 12 -13.15 -44.87 -25.00
C VAL A 12 -12.43 -43.52 -25.20
N SER A 13 -12.06 -43.20 -26.43
CA SER A 13 -11.44 -41.91 -26.73
C SER A 13 -12.34 -40.71 -26.34
N LEU A 14 -13.64 -40.81 -26.61
CA LEU A 14 -14.61 -39.81 -26.20
C LEU A 14 -14.67 -39.63 -24.68
N VAL A 15 -14.72 -40.76 -23.95
CA VAL A 15 -14.71 -40.73 -22.48
C VAL A 15 -13.42 -40.08 -21.94
N ILE A 16 -12.26 -40.41 -22.51
CA ILE A 16 -10.97 -39.81 -22.13
C ILE A 16 -11.01 -38.27 -22.31
N LEU A 17 -11.49 -37.80 -23.48
CA LEU A 17 -11.60 -36.39 -23.77
C LEU A 17 -12.53 -35.65 -22.80
N ILE A 18 -13.70 -36.25 -22.50
CA ILE A 18 -14.64 -35.70 -21.51
C ILE A 18 -14.00 -35.61 -20.13
N VAL A 19 -13.34 -36.67 -19.66
CA VAL A 19 -12.68 -36.67 -18.34
C VAL A 19 -11.57 -35.63 -18.28
N CYS A 20 -10.72 -35.51 -19.31
CA CYS A 20 -9.68 -34.50 -19.38
C CYS A 20 -10.27 -33.08 -19.39
N GLY A 21 -11.34 -32.84 -20.15
CA GLY A 21 -12.03 -31.56 -20.20
C GLY A 21 -12.64 -31.17 -18.86
N LEU A 22 -13.32 -32.07 -18.18
CA LEU A 22 -13.89 -31.84 -16.85
C LEU A 22 -12.78 -31.62 -15.79
N SER A 23 -11.70 -32.36 -15.87
CA SER A 23 -10.53 -32.19 -14.97
C SER A 23 -9.87 -30.84 -15.16
N TYR A 24 -9.69 -30.41 -16.41
CA TYR A 24 -9.16 -29.09 -16.72
C TYR A 24 -10.09 -27.96 -16.21
N TRP A 25 -11.38 -28.08 -16.45
CA TRP A 25 -12.37 -27.12 -15.96
C TRP A 25 -12.35 -27.00 -14.43
N ALA A 26 -12.38 -28.14 -13.71
CA ALA A 26 -12.33 -28.17 -12.26
C ALA A 26 -11.03 -27.54 -11.72
N PHE A 27 -9.89 -27.87 -12.35
CA PHE A 27 -8.61 -27.26 -12.04
C PHE A 27 -8.64 -25.73 -12.22
N CYS A 28 -9.19 -25.24 -13.34
CA CYS A 28 -9.31 -23.80 -13.59
C CYS A 28 -10.12 -23.09 -12.50
N GLN A 29 -11.25 -23.68 -12.07
CA GLN A 29 -12.07 -23.10 -11.01
C GLN A 29 -11.33 -23.04 -9.67
N ALA A 30 -10.68 -24.15 -9.28
CA ALA A 30 -9.91 -24.22 -8.05
C ALA A 30 -8.75 -23.20 -8.04
N MET A 31 -8.02 -23.09 -9.16
CA MET A 31 -6.90 -22.16 -9.27
C MET A 31 -7.32 -20.71 -9.22
N ARG A 32 -8.42 -20.33 -9.89
CA ARG A 32 -8.95 -18.96 -9.81
C ARG A 32 -9.37 -18.63 -8.38
N ALA A 33 -10.08 -19.53 -7.71
CA ALA A 33 -10.50 -19.32 -6.33
C ALA A 33 -9.28 -19.18 -5.39
N GLU A 34 -8.27 -20.04 -5.52
CA GLU A 34 -7.05 -19.95 -4.72
C GLU A 34 -6.29 -18.63 -4.99
N THR A 35 -6.15 -18.23 -6.25
CA THR A 35 -5.51 -16.97 -6.64
C THR A 35 -6.19 -15.79 -5.96
N ASN A 36 -7.52 -15.70 -6.07
CA ASN A 36 -8.27 -14.59 -5.47
C ASN A 36 -8.10 -14.56 -3.95
N VAL A 37 -8.30 -15.68 -3.25
CA VAL A 37 -8.13 -15.76 -1.79
C VAL A 37 -6.71 -15.38 -1.37
N ARG A 38 -5.71 -15.85 -2.09
CA ARG A 38 -4.31 -15.61 -1.78
C ARG A 38 -3.91 -14.14 -1.91
N TYR A 39 -4.19 -13.53 -3.07
CA TYR A 39 -3.75 -12.14 -3.33
C TYR A 39 -4.62 -11.12 -2.60
N SER A 40 -5.93 -11.36 -2.45
CA SER A 40 -6.77 -10.53 -1.57
C SER A 40 -6.32 -10.64 -0.12
N GLY A 41 -5.95 -11.84 0.35
CA GLY A 41 -5.39 -12.02 1.69
C GLY A 41 -4.05 -11.30 1.88
N MET A 42 -3.17 -11.31 0.89
CA MET A 42 -1.91 -10.56 0.92
C MET A 42 -2.17 -9.05 0.95
N GLN A 43 -3.03 -8.54 0.09
CA GLN A 43 -3.43 -7.14 0.07
C GLN A 43 -3.96 -6.72 1.44
N SER A 44 -4.87 -7.50 2.04
CA SER A 44 -5.44 -7.21 3.37
C SER A 44 -4.37 -7.20 4.47
N VAL A 45 -3.41 -8.13 4.45
CA VAL A 45 -2.30 -8.16 5.42
C VAL A 45 -1.41 -6.93 5.28
N ILE A 46 -1.09 -6.52 4.05
CA ILE A 46 -0.26 -5.33 3.81
C ILE A 46 -0.99 -4.06 4.26
N SER A 47 -2.27 -3.89 3.89
CA SER A 47 -3.10 -2.76 4.33
C SER A 47 -3.20 -2.70 5.86
N LEU A 48 -3.45 -3.83 6.51
CA LEU A 48 -3.55 -3.89 7.98
C LEU A 48 -2.23 -3.54 8.67
N GLN A 49 -1.10 -4.02 8.16
CA GLN A 49 0.20 -3.71 8.75
C GLN A 49 0.57 -2.24 8.58
N LEU A 50 0.38 -1.67 7.38
CA LEU A 50 0.58 -0.24 7.16
C LEU A 50 -0.37 0.61 8.02
N GLY A 51 -1.66 0.28 8.06
CA GLY A 51 -2.64 0.97 8.89
C GLY A 51 -2.29 0.93 10.37
N LYS A 52 -1.80 -0.21 10.88
CA LYS A 52 -1.31 -0.31 12.26
C LYS A 52 -0.11 0.60 12.53
N THR A 53 0.84 0.69 11.61
CA THR A 53 2.01 1.58 11.77
C THR A 53 1.57 3.04 11.72
N ILE A 54 0.71 3.41 10.77
CA ILE A 54 0.12 4.77 10.66
C ILE A 54 -0.63 5.15 11.94
N SER A 55 -1.49 4.27 12.46
CA SER A 55 -2.21 4.50 13.73
C SER A 55 -1.27 4.65 14.93
N GLY A 56 -0.14 3.92 14.94
CA GLY A 56 0.92 4.10 15.93
C GLY A 56 1.57 5.48 15.85
N MET A 57 1.78 6.01 14.65
CA MET A 57 2.29 7.37 14.43
C MET A 57 1.28 8.43 14.90
N GLU A 58 0.00 8.29 14.55
CA GLU A 58 -1.07 9.19 15.02
C GLU A 58 -1.14 9.27 16.54
N MET A 59 -1.04 8.12 17.21
CA MET A 59 -1.06 8.05 18.67
C MET A 59 0.16 8.76 19.27
N SER A 60 1.35 8.49 18.74
CA SER A 60 2.59 9.13 19.15
C SER A 60 2.52 10.64 18.91
N ALA A 61 2.12 11.07 17.72
CA ALA A 61 1.96 12.47 17.36
C ALA A 61 0.93 13.18 18.28
N THR A 62 -0.18 12.51 18.58
CA THR A 62 -1.20 13.07 19.48
C THR A 62 -0.64 13.32 20.89
N ASN A 63 0.24 12.44 21.38
CA ASN A 63 0.89 12.65 22.69
C ASN A 63 1.82 13.88 22.66
N VAL A 64 2.64 14.02 21.59
CA VAL A 64 3.50 15.21 21.40
C VAL A 64 2.66 16.49 21.33
N PHE A 65 1.58 16.48 20.55
CA PHE A 65 0.71 17.64 20.39
C PHE A 65 -0.03 18.03 21.66
N ASN A 66 -0.44 17.06 22.47
CA ASN A 66 -1.03 17.30 23.77
C ASN A 66 -0.02 17.89 24.76
N GLU A 67 1.27 17.55 24.63
CA GLU A 67 2.30 18.16 25.44
C GLU A 67 2.58 19.60 25.00
N VAL A 68 2.61 19.88 23.69
CA VAL A 68 2.68 21.26 23.16
C VAL A 68 1.51 22.09 23.67
N GLU A 69 0.28 21.56 23.68
CA GLU A 69 -0.93 22.24 24.15
C GLU A 69 -0.84 22.71 25.63
N LYS A 70 -0.10 21.97 26.48
CA LYS A 70 0.11 22.33 27.89
C LYS A 70 1.14 23.46 28.08
N HIS A 71 1.96 23.74 27.05
CA HIS A 71 3.10 24.64 27.13
C HIS A 71 3.00 25.84 26.18
N LEU A 72 1.78 26.34 25.94
CA LEU A 72 1.50 27.50 25.05
C LEU A 72 1.92 28.86 25.65
N ASP A 73 2.49 28.89 26.83
CA ASP A 73 2.90 30.09 27.57
C ASP A 73 4.31 30.58 27.22
N SER A 74 5.17 29.70 26.66
CA SER A 74 6.57 30.00 26.35
C SER A 74 7.05 29.26 25.10
N PRO A 75 7.69 29.96 24.15
CA PRO A 75 8.24 29.32 22.96
C PRO A 75 9.36 28.29 23.30
N GLU A 76 10.13 28.53 24.36
CA GLU A 76 11.15 27.60 24.82
C GLU A 76 10.55 26.32 25.42
N ALA A 77 9.42 26.45 26.14
CA ALA A 77 8.68 25.30 26.65
C ALA A 77 8.06 24.44 25.53
N VAL A 78 7.55 25.08 24.48
CA VAL A 78 7.08 24.39 23.26
C VAL A 78 8.21 23.58 22.59
N ILE A 79 9.38 24.22 22.39
CA ILE A 79 10.54 23.53 21.80
C ILE A 79 10.94 22.35 22.67
N HIS A 80 11.01 22.53 23.98
CA HIS A 80 11.34 21.45 24.91
C HIS A 80 10.30 20.31 24.87
N ALA A 81 9.00 20.62 24.75
CA ALA A 81 7.95 19.61 24.59
C ALA A 81 8.14 18.81 23.30
N LEU A 82 8.43 19.45 22.18
CA LEU A 82 8.74 18.77 20.91
C LEU A 82 10.00 17.87 21.04
N GLU A 83 11.06 18.36 21.66
CA GLU A 83 12.33 17.61 21.83
C GLU A 83 12.17 16.40 22.76
N SER A 84 11.47 16.57 23.89
CA SER A 84 11.34 15.52 24.91
C SER A 84 10.56 14.32 24.43
N GLU A 85 9.58 14.53 23.57
CA GLU A 85 8.67 13.49 23.08
C GLU A 85 9.06 12.94 21.70
N SER A 86 10.02 13.58 21.00
CA SER A 86 10.43 13.18 19.63
C SER A 86 11.04 11.78 19.56
N ASN A 87 11.59 11.25 20.66
CA ASN A 87 12.15 9.91 20.73
C ASN A 87 11.11 8.78 20.71
N LEU A 88 9.81 9.08 20.79
CA LEU A 88 8.78 8.08 21.02
C LEU A 88 8.47 7.23 19.79
N ASN A 89 8.67 7.76 18.59
CA ASN A 89 8.38 7.01 17.37
C ASN A 89 9.43 7.24 16.28
N PRO A 90 10.31 6.25 16.03
CA PRO A 90 11.36 6.37 15.02
C PRO A 90 10.84 6.39 13.58
N ASP A 91 9.56 6.04 13.35
CA ASP A 91 8.94 6.02 12.04
C ASP A 91 8.46 7.42 11.60
N VAL A 92 8.34 8.37 12.54
CA VAL A 92 8.03 9.76 12.26
C VAL A 92 9.31 10.51 11.95
N ARG A 93 9.37 11.20 10.81
CA ARG A 93 10.54 11.99 10.40
C ARG A 93 10.82 13.14 11.35
N GLY A 94 9.76 13.83 11.79
CA GLY A 94 9.86 14.93 12.73
C GLY A 94 8.50 15.47 13.12
N TYR A 95 8.52 16.33 14.14
CA TYR A 95 7.34 16.99 14.72
C TYR A 95 7.54 18.50 14.69
N PHE A 96 6.49 19.23 14.37
CA PHE A 96 6.50 20.68 14.36
C PHE A 96 5.27 21.30 15.04
N ALA A 97 5.38 22.58 15.37
CA ALA A 97 4.27 23.42 15.80
C ALA A 97 4.33 24.76 15.07
N ALA A 98 3.44 24.96 14.12
CA ALA A 98 3.32 26.18 13.31
C ALA A 98 2.31 27.15 13.96
N PHE A 99 2.80 28.19 14.61
CA PHE A 99 1.99 29.12 15.41
C PHE A 99 1.26 30.14 14.56
N GLU A 100 0.10 30.63 15.04
CA GLU A 100 -0.55 31.80 14.47
C GLU A 100 0.42 33.00 14.47
N PRO A 101 0.39 33.84 13.43
CA PRO A 101 1.31 34.98 13.31
C PRO A 101 1.35 35.87 14.55
N ASN A 102 2.56 36.07 15.08
CA ASN A 102 2.81 36.88 16.28
C ASN A 102 2.17 36.33 17.57
N TYR A 103 1.82 35.06 17.64
CA TYR A 103 1.35 34.42 18.88
C TYR A 103 2.36 34.66 20.02
N PHE A 104 3.64 34.37 19.78
CA PHE A 104 4.75 34.82 20.60
C PHE A 104 5.38 36.07 19.93
N LYS A 105 5.17 37.26 20.52
CA LYS A 105 5.62 38.52 19.92
C LYS A 105 7.11 38.56 19.65
N GLU A 106 7.92 37.96 20.52
CA GLU A 106 9.39 37.86 20.42
C GLU A 106 9.88 36.96 19.29
N LYS A 107 9.03 36.02 18.82
CA LYS A 107 9.34 35.11 17.71
C LYS A 107 8.85 35.62 16.35
N GLY A 108 8.03 36.68 16.34
CA GLY A 108 7.54 37.34 15.13
C GLY A 108 6.45 36.58 14.40
N THR A 109 6.38 36.73 13.08
CA THR A 109 5.27 36.28 12.26
C THR A 109 5.30 34.76 11.97
N TRP A 110 6.47 34.20 11.78
CA TRP A 110 6.63 32.81 11.34
C TRP A 110 7.39 31.98 12.36
N PHE A 111 6.73 31.58 13.44
CA PHE A 111 7.31 30.67 14.42
C PHE A 111 6.84 29.24 14.18
N GLU A 112 7.75 28.41 13.65
CA GLU A 112 7.51 27.02 13.31
C GLU A 112 8.76 26.20 13.69
N PRO A 113 8.95 25.90 15.00
CA PRO A 113 9.98 24.97 15.42
C PRO A 113 9.68 23.56 14.92
N TYR A 114 10.65 22.93 14.27
CA TYR A 114 10.62 21.57 13.74
C TYR A 114 11.74 20.77 14.37
N VAL A 115 11.37 19.73 15.11
CA VAL A 115 12.32 18.77 15.70
C VAL A 115 12.27 17.51 14.86
N HIS A 116 13.40 17.16 14.23
CA HIS A 116 13.46 16.09 13.26
C HIS A 116 14.70 15.21 13.45
N HIS A 117 14.59 13.95 13.00
CA HIS A 117 15.71 13.05 12.96
C HIS A 117 16.73 13.46 11.90
N THR A 118 18.01 13.56 12.30
CA THR A 118 19.15 13.69 11.37
C THR A 118 19.75 12.33 11.04
N ASP A 119 19.75 11.43 12.03
CA ASP A 119 20.02 10.00 11.90
C ASP A 119 19.12 9.21 12.87
N SER A 120 19.24 7.89 12.91
CA SER A 120 18.41 7.02 13.75
C SER A 120 18.45 7.29 15.26
N SER A 121 19.37 8.13 15.73
CA SER A 121 19.60 8.38 17.16
C SER A 121 19.77 9.86 17.53
N LYS A 122 19.73 10.75 16.54
CA LYS A 122 19.95 12.20 16.76
C LYS A 122 18.79 13.01 16.23
N PHE A 123 18.47 14.04 17.01
CA PHE A 123 17.47 15.04 16.67
C PHE A 123 18.12 16.39 16.49
N GLU A 124 17.55 17.19 15.65
CA GLU A 124 17.91 18.58 15.45
C GLU A 124 16.63 19.44 15.44
N MET A 125 16.69 20.59 16.11
CA MET A 125 15.64 21.58 16.06
C MET A 125 15.98 22.63 15.01
N THR A 126 15.08 22.82 14.04
CA THR A 126 15.21 23.82 12.97
C THR A 126 14.00 24.74 12.99
N GLN A 127 14.23 26.06 12.86
CA GLN A 127 13.17 27.03 12.61
C GLN A 127 12.86 27.01 11.11
N VAL A 128 11.72 26.45 10.71
CA VAL A 128 11.35 26.27 9.30
C VAL A 128 10.57 27.46 8.76
N GLY A 129 9.59 27.97 9.51
CA GLY A 129 8.77 29.12 9.13
C GLY A 129 9.59 30.37 8.87
N SER A 130 9.31 31.03 7.74
CA SER A 130 10.02 32.24 7.30
C SER A 130 9.23 32.97 6.22
N ALA A 131 9.70 34.15 5.81
CA ALA A 131 9.11 34.87 4.68
C ALA A 131 9.20 34.08 3.35
N ARG A 132 10.14 33.15 3.22
CA ARG A 132 10.26 32.26 2.05
C ARG A 132 9.41 31.00 2.18
N HIS A 133 9.16 30.56 3.40
CA HIS A 133 8.27 29.46 3.74
C HIS A 133 7.15 29.96 4.66
N ASP A 134 6.15 30.58 4.05
CA ASP A 134 4.96 31.06 4.74
C ASP A 134 3.94 29.94 4.88
N TYR A 135 4.08 29.14 5.94
CA TYR A 135 3.21 28.00 6.24
C TYR A 135 1.74 28.39 6.38
N THR A 136 1.42 29.66 6.69
CA THR A 136 0.02 30.10 6.83
C THR A 136 -0.76 30.00 5.52
N LYS A 137 -0.07 29.87 4.40
CA LYS A 137 -0.63 29.65 3.06
C LYS A 137 -0.62 28.18 2.64
N SER A 138 0.03 27.31 3.40
CA SER A 138 0.09 25.88 3.10
C SER A 138 -1.30 25.25 3.19
N PRO A 139 -1.67 24.35 2.24
CA PRO A 139 -2.98 23.70 2.23
C PRO A 139 -3.32 23.02 3.55
N TRP A 140 -2.35 22.34 4.18
CA TRP A 140 -2.54 21.66 5.45
C TRP A 140 -2.86 22.64 6.59
N TYR A 141 -2.20 23.82 6.64
CA TYR A 141 -2.47 24.82 7.66
C TYR A 141 -3.86 25.45 7.50
N VAL A 142 -4.19 25.86 6.28
CA VAL A 142 -5.50 26.42 5.96
C VAL A 142 -6.63 25.43 6.24
N ARG A 143 -6.44 24.17 5.87
CA ARG A 143 -7.41 23.10 6.14
C ARG A 143 -7.59 22.86 7.63
N ALA A 144 -6.50 22.78 8.42
CA ALA A 144 -6.55 22.60 9.87
C ALA A 144 -7.36 23.71 10.57
N LYS A 145 -7.10 24.96 10.18
CA LYS A 145 -7.81 26.15 10.69
C LYS A 145 -9.31 26.10 10.41
N ASN A 146 -9.71 25.57 9.25
CA ASN A 146 -11.11 25.52 8.82
C ASN A 146 -11.88 24.35 9.44
N ILE A 147 -11.31 23.13 9.42
CA ILE A 147 -12.02 21.93 9.88
C ILE A 147 -11.95 21.71 11.39
N LYS A 148 -10.94 22.28 12.06
CA LYS A 148 -10.71 22.19 13.53
C LYS A 148 -10.60 20.77 14.06
N MET A 149 -10.16 19.82 13.23
CA MET A 149 -9.98 18.40 13.55
C MET A 149 -8.63 17.93 13.02
N ALA A 150 -8.12 16.84 13.60
CA ALA A 150 -6.92 16.19 13.09
C ALA A 150 -7.21 15.46 11.77
N PHE A 151 -6.21 15.42 10.88
CA PHE A 151 -6.30 14.73 9.59
C PHE A 151 -4.90 14.47 9.01
N TRP A 152 -4.81 13.59 8.03
CA TRP A 152 -3.62 13.48 7.18
C TRP A 152 -3.69 14.47 6.02
N SER A 153 -2.59 15.17 5.76
CA SER A 153 -2.47 16.03 4.59
C SER A 153 -2.41 15.21 3.30
N ASP A 154 -2.84 15.81 2.19
CA ASP A 154 -2.47 15.29 0.89
C ASP A 154 -0.93 15.29 0.75
N PRO A 155 -0.35 14.40 -0.06
CA PRO A 155 1.07 14.38 -0.34
C PRO A 155 1.57 15.71 -0.91
N TYR A 156 2.72 16.18 -0.42
CA TYR A 156 3.34 17.41 -0.92
C TYR A 156 4.86 17.28 -0.97
N TYR A 157 5.49 18.14 -1.76
CA TYR A 157 6.93 18.26 -1.81
C TYR A 157 7.38 19.53 -1.08
N TYR A 158 8.24 19.33 -0.08
CA TYR A 158 8.92 20.42 0.63
C TYR A 158 10.33 20.60 0.09
N TYR A 159 10.74 21.83 -0.19
CA TYR A 159 12.07 22.16 -0.66
C TYR A 159 12.63 23.40 0.03
N ASP A 160 13.78 23.26 0.68
CA ASP A 160 14.54 24.37 1.25
C ASP A 160 16.03 24.28 0.89
N GLY A 161 16.44 23.27 0.11
CA GLY A 161 17.82 23.01 -0.27
C GLY A 161 18.65 22.33 0.80
N THR A 162 18.01 21.81 1.86
CA THR A 162 18.66 21.09 2.96
C THR A 162 18.25 19.60 2.98
N ASN A 163 18.70 18.87 3.99
CA ASN A 163 18.38 17.45 4.21
C ASN A 163 16.93 17.18 4.65
N ILE A 164 16.13 18.21 4.91
CA ILE A 164 14.69 18.09 5.17
C ILE A 164 13.85 18.29 3.92
N SER A 165 14.46 18.55 2.75
CA SER A 165 13.74 18.57 1.48
C SER A 165 13.30 17.17 1.09
N GLY A 166 12.05 17.00 0.64
CA GLY A 166 11.51 15.68 0.26
C GLY A 166 10.01 15.65 0.03
N HIS A 167 9.51 14.46 -0.27
CA HIS A 167 8.08 14.19 -0.35
C HIS A 167 7.54 13.75 1.01
N TYR A 168 6.47 14.40 1.44
CA TYR A 168 5.86 14.22 2.75
C TYR A 168 4.36 14.00 2.67
N SER A 169 3.83 13.34 3.70
CA SER A 169 2.47 13.49 4.19
C SER A 169 2.53 13.71 5.68
N THR A 170 1.68 14.58 6.20
CA THR A 170 1.71 15.05 7.58
C THR A 170 0.43 14.72 8.30
N PHE A 171 0.52 14.10 9.48
CA PHE A 171 -0.59 14.05 10.41
C PHE A 171 -0.70 15.40 11.12
N VAL A 172 -1.78 16.12 10.90
CA VAL A 172 -1.98 17.51 11.30
C VAL A 172 -3.05 17.58 12.37
N LYS A 173 -2.79 18.36 13.45
CA LYS A 173 -3.77 18.66 14.51
C LYS A 173 -3.74 20.15 14.86
N PRO A 174 -4.85 20.89 14.74
CA PRO A 174 -4.95 22.24 15.28
C PRO A 174 -5.01 22.21 16.82
N VAL A 175 -4.28 23.13 17.44
CA VAL A 175 -4.20 23.31 18.90
C VAL A 175 -4.76 24.68 19.25
N PHE A 176 -5.63 24.73 20.27
CA PHE A 176 -6.35 25.93 20.66
C PHE A 176 -5.90 26.40 22.06
N ASP A 177 -5.89 27.71 22.27
CA ASP A 177 -5.63 28.32 23.58
C ASP A 177 -6.86 28.19 24.53
N ALA A 178 -6.70 28.62 25.76
CA ALA A 178 -7.77 28.61 26.76
C ALA A 178 -9.01 29.45 26.40
N ASN A 179 -8.86 30.38 25.43
CA ASN A 179 -9.94 31.22 24.91
C ASN A 179 -10.58 30.62 23.65
N ASN A 180 -10.20 29.39 23.26
CA ASN A 180 -10.63 28.70 22.04
C ASN A 180 -10.23 29.42 20.75
N ASN A 181 -9.12 30.20 20.76
CA ASN A 181 -8.48 30.70 19.56
C ASN A 181 -7.42 29.70 19.10
N LEU A 182 -7.21 29.62 17.77
CA LEU A 182 -6.13 28.80 17.24
C LEU A 182 -4.79 29.35 17.75
N ALA A 183 -4.02 28.53 18.47
CA ALA A 183 -2.68 28.87 18.92
C ALA A 183 -1.64 28.45 17.88
N CYS A 184 -1.71 27.19 17.44
CA CYS A 184 -0.84 26.64 16.42
C CYS A 184 -1.50 25.47 15.69
N VAL A 185 -0.86 25.05 14.63
CA VAL A 185 -1.14 23.78 13.94
C VAL A 185 0.09 22.90 14.14
N CYS A 186 -0.08 21.78 14.86
CA CYS A 186 0.96 20.78 15.03
C CYS A 186 0.95 19.78 13.88
N GLY A 187 2.13 19.25 13.52
CA GLY A 187 2.27 18.24 12.50
C GLY A 187 3.33 17.21 12.84
N ALA A 188 3.11 15.99 12.36
CA ALA A 188 4.05 14.88 12.40
C ALA A 188 4.24 14.36 10.98
N ASP A 189 5.47 14.40 10.50
CA ASP A 189 5.82 14.10 9.11
C ASP A 189 6.23 12.66 8.91
N ILE A 190 5.73 12.05 7.82
CA ILE A 190 6.32 10.84 7.25
C ILE A 190 6.87 11.13 5.87
N THR A 191 7.99 10.49 5.54
CA THR A 191 8.58 10.62 4.21
C THR A 191 8.16 9.46 3.31
N PHE A 192 8.16 9.70 2.00
CA PHE A 192 7.86 8.65 1.03
C PHE A 192 8.99 7.62 0.94
N GLU A 193 10.23 7.99 1.24
CA GLU A 193 11.35 7.05 1.36
C GLU A 193 11.11 6.04 2.49
N TRP A 194 10.63 6.52 3.65
CA TRP A 194 10.25 5.64 4.75
C TRP A 194 9.07 4.73 4.34
N LEU A 195 8.02 5.29 3.74
CA LEU A 195 6.85 4.52 3.31
C LEU A 195 7.21 3.41 2.31
N GLY A 196 8.11 3.71 1.36
CA GLY A 196 8.63 2.74 0.40
C GLY A 196 9.43 1.62 1.08
N SER A 197 10.29 1.97 2.04
CA SER A 197 11.08 1.01 2.81
C SER A 197 10.20 0.11 3.68
N GLU A 198 9.18 0.66 4.31
CA GLU A 198 8.23 -0.10 5.14
C GLU A 198 7.38 -1.04 4.28
N LEU A 199 6.90 -0.57 3.13
CA LEU A 199 6.17 -1.41 2.17
C LEU A 199 7.03 -2.60 1.71
N GLU A 200 8.30 -2.38 1.38
CA GLU A 200 9.22 -3.46 0.96
C GLU A 200 9.50 -4.43 2.11
N ARG A 201 9.66 -3.95 3.35
CA ARG A 201 9.80 -4.79 4.55
C ARG A 201 8.61 -5.72 4.72
N ILE A 202 7.39 -5.21 4.56
CA ILE A 202 6.14 -5.98 4.66
C ILE A 202 6.05 -6.98 3.49
N ASN A 203 6.36 -6.58 2.26
CA ASN A 203 6.38 -7.44 1.09
C ASN A 203 7.34 -8.63 1.27
N ASN A 204 8.53 -8.39 1.79
CA ASN A 204 9.51 -9.44 2.09
C ASN A 204 9.01 -10.40 3.17
N GLY A 205 8.31 -9.90 4.19
CA GLY A 205 7.61 -10.74 5.16
C GLY A 205 6.57 -11.66 4.50
N CYS A 206 5.77 -11.12 3.58
CA CYS A 206 4.79 -11.89 2.81
C CYS A 206 5.45 -12.95 1.91
N ARG A 207 6.54 -12.61 1.21
CA ARG A 207 7.30 -13.56 0.36
C ARG A 207 7.89 -14.69 1.19
N ASN A 208 8.52 -14.39 2.31
CA ASN A 208 9.14 -15.39 3.19
C ASN A 208 8.12 -16.32 3.82
N SER A 209 6.97 -15.82 4.27
CA SER A 209 5.90 -16.66 4.84
C SER A 209 5.32 -17.66 3.83
N GLN A 210 5.38 -17.33 2.54
CA GLN A 210 4.93 -18.21 1.47
C GLN A 210 5.94 -19.31 1.13
N GLN A 211 7.25 -19.06 1.27
CA GLN A 211 8.29 -20.06 1.01
C GLN A 211 8.31 -21.19 2.03
N VAL A 212 7.85 -20.96 3.25
CA VAL A 212 7.81 -21.96 4.33
C VAL A 212 6.74 -23.02 4.08
N ASN A 213 5.73 -22.77 3.26
CA ASN A 213 4.63 -23.69 3.04
C ASN A 213 4.93 -24.67 1.88
N LYS A 214 5.70 -25.75 2.17
CA LYS A 214 6.12 -26.81 1.24
C LYS A 214 4.99 -27.54 0.49
N TYR A 215 3.74 -27.39 0.93
CA TYR A 215 2.58 -28.13 0.40
C TYR A 215 1.74 -27.32 -0.59
N ARG A 216 2.13 -26.10 -0.94
CA ARG A 216 1.39 -25.32 -1.93
C ARG A 216 1.77 -25.74 -3.35
N LEU A 217 0.77 -26.09 -4.14
CA LEU A 217 0.87 -26.44 -5.58
C LEU A 217 1.46 -25.34 -6.45
N MET A 218 1.44 -24.09 -5.98
CA MET A 218 2.00 -22.94 -6.67
C MET A 218 3.26 -22.45 -5.95
N ARG A 219 4.35 -22.35 -6.71
CA ARG A 219 5.53 -21.57 -6.34
C ARG A 219 5.10 -20.13 -6.04
N ALA A 220 5.79 -19.44 -5.15
CA ALA A 220 5.55 -18.02 -4.92
C ALA A 220 5.57 -17.30 -6.28
N LEU A 221 4.40 -16.79 -6.69
CA LEU A 221 4.31 -16.01 -7.91
C LEU A 221 4.90 -14.64 -7.64
N ASP A 222 5.57 -14.08 -8.62
CA ASP A 222 6.10 -12.73 -8.51
C ASP A 222 4.94 -11.74 -8.33
N PHE A 223 5.08 -10.90 -7.33
CA PHE A 223 4.18 -9.80 -7.08
C PHE A 223 4.97 -8.61 -6.55
N TYR A 224 4.42 -7.45 -6.72
CA TYR A 224 4.83 -6.26 -6.01
C TYR A 224 3.62 -5.51 -5.47
N SER A 225 3.85 -4.64 -4.50
CA SER A 225 2.80 -3.79 -3.96
C SER A 225 3.14 -2.34 -4.25
N MET A 226 2.12 -1.53 -4.38
CA MET A 226 2.20 -0.08 -4.49
C MET A 226 1.21 0.57 -3.53
N VAL A 227 1.50 1.81 -3.13
CA VAL A 227 0.57 2.64 -2.37
C VAL A 227 0.01 3.70 -3.30
N LEU A 228 -1.29 3.85 -3.25
CA LEU A 228 -2.06 4.79 -4.05
C LEU A 228 -2.80 5.76 -3.11
N HIS A 229 -2.97 6.99 -3.55
CA HIS A 229 -4.01 7.86 -3.01
C HIS A 229 -5.38 7.41 -3.55
N LYS A 230 -6.47 7.69 -2.84
CA LYS A 230 -7.83 7.26 -3.23
C LYS A 230 -8.27 7.77 -4.61
N ASP A 231 -7.67 8.86 -5.13
CA ASP A 231 -7.93 9.39 -6.46
C ASP A 231 -7.19 8.65 -7.59
N GLY A 232 -6.42 7.62 -7.25
CA GLY A 232 -5.63 6.82 -8.19
C GLY A 232 -4.21 7.34 -8.42
N THR A 233 -3.79 8.43 -7.77
CA THR A 233 -2.40 8.89 -7.82
C THR A 233 -1.49 7.86 -7.17
N CYS A 234 -0.46 7.41 -7.89
CA CYS A 234 0.53 6.48 -7.33
C CYS A 234 1.49 7.24 -6.41
N LEU A 235 1.51 6.88 -5.14
CA LEU A 235 2.40 7.47 -4.13
C LEU A 235 3.73 6.73 -4.05
N ILE A 236 3.67 5.40 -4.04
CA ILE A 236 4.85 4.52 -3.97
C ILE A 236 4.73 3.44 -5.04
N HIS A 237 5.73 3.34 -5.90
CA HIS A 237 5.92 2.26 -6.86
C HIS A 237 7.35 1.70 -6.73
N PRO A 238 7.57 0.38 -6.80
CA PRO A 238 8.90 -0.22 -6.61
C PRO A 238 9.97 0.26 -7.62
N GLU A 239 9.54 0.74 -8.78
CA GLU A 239 10.42 1.22 -9.86
C GLU A 239 10.30 2.73 -10.09
N ASP A 240 9.87 3.50 -9.09
CA ASP A 240 9.66 4.97 -9.17
C ASP A 240 8.80 5.44 -10.37
N LYS A 241 7.90 4.56 -10.84
CA LYS A 241 7.01 4.91 -11.94
C LYS A 241 5.80 5.67 -11.39
N ASN A 242 5.74 6.94 -11.66
CA ASN A 242 4.57 7.77 -11.38
C ASN A 242 3.48 7.47 -12.42
N LEU A 243 2.66 6.47 -12.14
CA LEU A 243 1.62 5.98 -13.05
C LEU A 243 0.25 6.23 -12.41
N PRO A 244 -0.56 7.13 -12.95
CA PRO A 244 -1.92 7.29 -12.48
C PRO A 244 -2.73 6.03 -12.78
N ILE A 245 -3.45 5.52 -11.80
CA ILE A 245 -4.42 4.45 -11.97
C ILE A 245 -5.73 5.08 -12.44
N THR A 246 -6.22 4.65 -13.60
CA THR A 246 -7.39 5.24 -14.24
C THR A 246 -8.58 4.27 -14.37
N ASP A 247 -8.50 3.09 -13.74
CA ASP A 247 -9.63 2.16 -13.77
C ASP A 247 -10.80 2.68 -12.93
N ASN A 248 -11.92 2.96 -13.59
CA ASN A 248 -13.08 3.58 -12.97
C ASN A 248 -13.73 2.70 -11.88
N LYS A 249 -13.69 1.37 -12.02
CA LYS A 249 -14.23 0.46 -11.01
C LYS A 249 -13.39 0.51 -9.75
N MET A 250 -12.06 0.42 -9.91
CA MET A 250 -11.12 0.49 -8.79
C MET A 250 -11.27 1.81 -8.04
N LEU A 251 -11.31 2.94 -8.74
CA LEU A 251 -11.48 4.26 -8.12
C LEU A 251 -12.82 4.38 -7.38
N ALA A 252 -13.91 3.89 -7.95
CA ALA A 252 -15.21 3.91 -7.29
C ALA A 252 -15.26 3.01 -6.04
N ASP A 253 -14.61 1.85 -6.08
CA ASP A 253 -14.51 0.96 -4.94
C ASP A 253 -13.66 1.61 -3.82
N LEU A 254 -12.53 2.24 -4.15
CA LEU A 254 -11.66 2.91 -3.18
C LEU A 254 -12.34 4.11 -2.53
N ASP A 255 -13.09 4.91 -3.27
CA ASP A 255 -13.88 6.02 -2.73
C ASP A 255 -14.94 5.56 -1.73
N GLN A 256 -15.48 4.35 -1.91
CA GLN A 256 -16.42 3.71 -1.00
C GLN A 256 -15.75 2.86 0.09
N HIS A 257 -14.42 2.89 0.23
CA HIS A 257 -13.64 2.06 1.16
C HIS A 257 -13.84 0.55 0.94
N ASN A 258 -14.10 0.13 -0.30
CA ASN A 258 -14.24 -1.27 -0.67
C ASN A 258 -12.91 -1.87 -1.13
N THR A 259 -12.79 -3.18 -0.92
CA THR A 259 -11.71 -3.99 -1.50
C THR A 259 -12.17 -4.65 -2.78
N GLY A 260 -11.24 -4.92 -3.70
CA GLY A 260 -11.59 -5.57 -4.95
C GLY A 260 -10.38 -6.05 -5.73
N PHE A 261 -10.65 -6.48 -6.96
CA PHE A 261 -9.62 -6.77 -7.95
C PHE A 261 -10.10 -6.42 -9.35
N VAL A 262 -9.14 -6.12 -10.22
CA VAL A 262 -9.37 -5.75 -11.62
C VAL A 262 -8.21 -6.23 -12.48
N GLU A 263 -8.52 -6.57 -13.74
CA GLU A 263 -7.50 -6.77 -14.78
C GLU A 263 -7.25 -5.45 -15.47
N MET A 264 -5.99 -5.00 -15.48
CA MET A 264 -5.60 -3.75 -16.13
C MET A 264 -4.14 -3.78 -16.56
N ASP A 265 -3.77 -2.86 -17.43
CA ASP A 265 -2.37 -2.63 -17.77
C ASP A 265 -1.71 -1.77 -16.69
N VAL A 266 -0.60 -2.24 -16.14
CA VAL A 266 0.21 -1.49 -15.18
C VAL A 266 1.62 -1.38 -15.78
N ALA A 267 2.03 -0.17 -16.11
CA ALA A 267 3.33 0.13 -16.72
C ALA A 267 3.62 -0.63 -18.05
N GLY A 268 2.59 -0.89 -18.86
CA GLY A 268 2.73 -1.65 -20.10
C GLY A 268 2.69 -3.17 -19.92
N VAL A 269 2.36 -3.66 -18.71
CA VAL A 269 2.26 -5.08 -18.40
C VAL A 269 0.81 -5.44 -18.01
N PRO A 270 0.10 -6.27 -18.79
CA PRO A 270 -1.21 -6.77 -18.41
C PRO A 270 -1.14 -7.51 -17.07
N SER A 271 -1.86 -7.03 -16.08
CA SER A 271 -1.75 -7.46 -14.69
C SER A 271 -3.11 -7.65 -14.04
N MET A 272 -3.17 -8.52 -13.04
CA MET A 272 -4.24 -8.56 -12.05
C MET A 272 -3.84 -7.69 -10.87
N VAL A 273 -4.70 -6.76 -10.50
CA VAL A 273 -4.48 -5.82 -9.39
C VAL A 273 -5.50 -6.08 -8.30
N PHE A 274 -5.04 -6.42 -7.10
CA PHE A 274 -5.87 -6.59 -5.90
C PHE A 274 -5.68 -5.37 -5.02
N TYR A 275 -6.74 -4.67 -4.70
CA TYR A 275 -6.69 -3.37 -4.03
C TYR A 275 -7.62 -3.30 -2.83
N GLY A 276 -7.30 -2.39 -1.93
CA GLY A 276 -8.15 -2.04 -0.80
C GLY A 276 -7.59 -0.89 0.01
N PRO A 277 -8.43 -0.20 0.80
CA PRO A 277 -8.05 0.97 1.55
C PRO A 277 -7.07 0.64 2.69
N ILE A 278 -6.40 1.66 3.17
CA ILE A 278 -5.69 1.67 4.45
C ILE A 278 -6.56 2.45 5.43
N ASP A 279 -6.89 1.84 6.58
CA ASP A 279 -7.73 2.49 7.59
C ASP A 279 -7.05 3.77 8.14
N GLY A 280 -7.83 4.81 8.33
CA GLY A 280 -7.41 6.07 8.94
C GLY A 280 -6.80 7.10 7.97
N ILE A 281 -6.51 6.73 6.72
CA ILE A 281 -5.91 7.62 5.74
C ILE A 281 -6.55 7.41 4.34
N ASP A 282 -6.56 8.47 3.51
CA ASP A 282 -7.09 8.42 2.15
C ASP A 282 -6.15 7.68 1.15
N TRP A 283 -5.52 6.60 1.62
CA TRP A 283 -4.61 5.78 0.83
C TRP A 283 -5.12 4.34 0.67
N ALA A 284 -4.57 3.67 -0.32
CA ALA A 284 -4.87 2.28 -0.62
C ALA A 284 -3.60 1.49 -0.94
N VAL A 285 -3.64 0.19 -0.65
CA VAL A 285 -2.64 -0.77 -1.13
C VAL A 285 -3.16 -1.46 -2.37
N ALA A 286 -2.34 -1.55 -3.39
CA ALA A 286 -2.56 -2.41 -4.53
C ALA A 286 -1.44 -3.47 -4.63
N VAL A 287 -1.83 -4.74 -4.72
CA VAL A 287 -0.95 -5.87 -4.98
C VAL A 287 -1.09 -6.26 -6.44
N VAL A 288 0.01 -6.16 -7.18
CA VAL A 288 0.05 -6.34 -8.63
C VAL A 288 0.76 -7.64 -8.96
N THR A 289 0.18 -8.44 -9.84
CA THR A 289 0.80 -9.66 -10.38
C THR A 289 0.55 -9.74 -11.88
N PRO A 290 1.60 -10.02 -12.70
CA PRO A 290 1.43 -10.15 -14.14
C PRO A 290 0.48 -11.30 -14.51
N LEU A 291 -0.44 -11.05 -15.44
CA LEU A 291 -1.35 -12.10 -15.94
C LEU A 291 -0.60 -13.28 -16.56
N SER A 292 0.55 -13.04 -17.18
CA SER A 292 1.40 -14.09 -17.74
C SER A 292 1.80 -15.12 -16.68
N ASP A 293 2.08 -14.68 -15.45
CA ASP A 293 2.49 -15.57 -14.37
C ASP A 293 1.29 -16.35 -13.81
N LEU A 294 0.15 -15.72 -13.72
CA LEU A 294 -1.09 -16.37 -13.33
C LEU A 294 -1.55 -17.43 -14.34
N GLN A 295 -1.23 -17.26 -15.62
CA GLN A 295 -1.62 -18.17 -16.70
C GLN A 295 -0.71 -19.40 -16.82
N LYS A 296 0.53 -19.37 -16.34
CA LYS A 296 1.50 -20.48 -16.44
C LYS A 296 0.95 -21.83 -15.93
N PRO A 297 0.33 -21.92 -14.74
CA PRO A 297 -0.22 -23.19 -14.24
C PRO A 297 -1.32 -23.79 -15.13
N PHE A 298 -2.16 -22.91 -15.70
CA PHE A 298 -3.22 -23.36 -16.63
C PHE A 298 -2.64 -23.95 -17.90
N THR A 299 -1.61 -23.32 -18.45
CA THR A 299 -0.90 -23.80 -19.65
C THR A 299 -0.23 -25.14 -19.37
N TYR A 300 0.49 -25.28 -18.24
CA TYR A 300 1.13 -26.55 -17.89
C TYR A 300 0.12 -27.68 -17.67
N MET A 301 -1.01 -27.42 -17.02
CA MET A 301 -2.07 -28.41 -16.83
C MET A 301 -2.70 -28.80 -18.17
N ALA A 302 -2.96 -27.85 -19.05
CA ALA A 302 -3.49 -28.15 -20.39
C ALA A 302 -2.56 -29.05 -21.19
N ILE A 303 -1.25 -28.75 -21.20
CA ILE A 303 -0.25 -29.59 -21.88
C ILE A 303 -0.19 -30.99 -21.25
N ALA A 304 -0.16 -31.09 -19.92
CA ALA A 304 -0.11 -32.40 -19.23
C ALA A 304 -1.32 -33.28 -19.54
N LEU A 305 -2.54 -32.70 -19.53
CA LEU A 305 -3.77 -33.39 -19.87
C LEU A 305 -3.84 -33.80 -21.35
N ALA A 306 -3.35 -32.93 -22.26
CA ALA A 306 -3.26 -33.23 -23.68
C ALA A 306 -2.31 -34.40 -23.96
N LEU A 307 -1.14 -34.41 -23.32
CA LEU A 307 -0.20 -35.53 -23.42
C LEU A 307 -0.79 -36.83 -22.84
N LEU A 308 -1.44 -36.79 -21.69
CA LEU A 308 -2.10 -37.94 -21.08
C LEU A 308 -3.20 -38.50 -22.00
N ALA A 309 -4.03 -37.64 -22.57
CA ALA A 309 -5.06 -38.04 -23.51
C ALA A 309 -4.46 -38.68 -24.76
N LEU A 310 -3.42 -38.11 -25.33
CA LEU A 310 -2.71 -38.66 -26.51
C LEU A 310 -2.15 -40.05 -26.23
N ILE A 311 -1.42 -40.20 -25.12
CA ILE A 311 -0.85 -41.51 -24.72
C ILE A 311 -1.96 -42.54 -24.51
N SER A 312 -3.04 -42.17 -23.81
CA SER A 312 -4.18 -43.04 -23.56
C SER A 312 -4.88 -43.48 -24.87
N MET A 313 -5.03 -42.57 -25.82
CA MET A 313 -5.60 -42.87 -27.16
C MET A 313 -4.69 -43.80 -27.96
N ILE A 314 -3.36 -43.63 -27.92
CA ILE A 314 -2.40 -44.49 -28.61
C ILE A 314 -2.48 -45.90 -28.02
N VAL A 315 -2.47 -46.03 -26.68
CA VAL A 315 -2.57 -47.34 -26.01
C VAL A 315 -3.89 -48.01 -26.37
N THR A 316 -5.01 -47.31 -26.31
CA THR A 316 -6.32 -47.84 -26.69
C THR A 316 -6.34 -48.28 -28.15
N PHE A 317 -5.76 -47.52 -29.05
CA PHE A 317 -5.66 -47.87 -30.48
C PHE A 317 -4.85 -49.17 -30.68
N VAL A 318 -3.69 -49.27 -30.01
CA VAL A 318 -2.85 -50.53 -30.09
C VAL A 318 -3.60 -51.73 -29.59
N ILE A 319 -4.33 -51.63 -28.46
CA ILE A 319 -5.16 -52.69 -27.92
C ILE A 319 -6.28 -53.09 -28.90
N CYS A 320 -7.05 -52.10 -29.40
CA CYS A 320 -8.12 -52.32 -30.34
C CYS A 320 -7.66 -52.93 -31.70
N ARG A 321 -6.41 -52.67 -32.09
CA ARG A 321 -5.82 -53.26 -33.30
C ARG A 321 -5.49 -54.75 -33.15
N ARG A 322 -5.24 -55.20 -31.91
CA ARG A 322 -4.93 -56.61 -31.61
C ARG A 322 -6.17 -57.48 -31.43
N ILE A 323 -7.35 -56.88 -31.20
CA ILE A 323 -8.68 -57.53 -31.18
C ILE A 323 -9.29 -57.56 -32.58
#